data_833037b9764b9286c23d284d496270d3
#
_entry.id   833037b9764b9286c23d284d496270d3
#
_cell.length_a   1.000
_cell.length_b   1.000
_cell.length_c   1.000
_cell.angle_alpha   90.00
_cell.angle_beta   90.00
_cell.angle_gamma   90.00
#
_symmetry.space_group_name_H-M   'P 1'
#
loop_
_entity.id
_entity.type
_entity.pdbx_description
1 polymer ?
#
loop_
_entity_poly.entity_id
_entity_poly.type
_entity_poly.pdbx_seq_one_letter_code
_entity_poly.pdbx_strand_id
1 'polypeptide(L)'
;EGLFAPEHKKPLPAMPKCVGLVTSKTGAALQDILNVTQRRYPIARFLLYSVTVQGNEAAPEIANAITRLDKGGRVAVIIVARGGGSREDLCVFNNESIARAAFASSTPVVSAVGHEIDFSILDFVADLRAPTPSAAAELVMPDMEAELREIRRSYSNICKEIQNRLQLCYNRVRDIEAAPQLAAARSLPLGLLRELSEKADAARAAMHGKMDAAKGRVAHAAMLCGS
;
A
#
# COMPACT_ATOMS: atom_id res chain seq x y z
N GLU A 1 -28.89 13.85 9.41
CA GLU A 1 -28.24 12.75 10.15
C GLU A 1 -26.71 12.72 9.97
N GLY A 2 -26.12 13.56 9.08
CA GLY A 2 -24.67 13.67 8.94
C GLY A 2 -23.97 12.55 8.15
N LEU A 3 -24.69 11.66 7.46
CA LEU A 3 -24.10 10.50 6.77
C LEU A 3 -23.10 10.88 5.65
N PHE A 4 -23.16 12.11 5.16
CA PHE A 4 -22.30 12.62 4.07
C PHE A 4 -21.12 13.43 4.61
N ALA A 5 -21.05 13.64 5.94
CA ALA A 5 -20.04 14.50 6.54
C ALA A 5 -18.63 13.90 6.34
N PRO A 6 -17.66 14.72 5.91
CA PRO A 6 -16.31 14.25 5.60
C PRO A 6 -15.58 13.71 6.84
N GLU A 7 -15.99 14.10 8.06
CA GLU A 7 -15.40 13.64 9.30
C GLU A 7 -15.61 12.13 9.55
N HIS A 8 -16.62 11.53 8.91
CA HIS A 8 -16.91 10.10 9.04
C HIS A 8 -16.18 9.24 8.02
N LYS A 9 -15.55 9.86 7.01
CA LYS A 9 -14.86 9.11 5.94
C LYS A 9 -13.54 8.55 6.43
N LYS A 10 -13.40 7.25 6.25
CA LYS A 10 -12.22 6.48 6.65
C LYS A 10 -11.13 6.55 5.58
N PRO A 11 -9.85 6.68 5.97
CA PRO A 11 -8.75 6.59 5.02
C PRO A 11 -8.64 5.18 4.44
N LEU A 12 -8.26 5.09 3.17
CA LEU A 12 -7.97 3.83 2.54
C LEU A 12 -6.61 3.29 3.00
N PRO A 13 -6.47 1.96 3.16
CA PRO A 13 -5.19 1.34 3.45
C PRO A 13 -4.24 1.48 2.27
N ALA A 14 -2.98 1.83 2.53
CA ALA A 14 -1.97 2.00 1.48
C ALA A 14 -1.65 0.69 0.72
N MET A 15 -1.72 -0.46 1.41
CA MET A 15 -1.43 -1.78 0.85
C MET A 15 -2.47 -2.80 1.33
N PRO A 16 -3.65 -2.87 0.70
CA PRO A 16 -4.71 -3.79 1.11
C PRO A 16 -4.32 -5.22 0.75
N LYS A 17 -4.22 -6.10 1.75
CA LYS A 17 -3.91 -7.53 1.55
C LYS A 17 -5.10 -8.31 0.99
N CYS A 18 -6.31 -7.93 1.36
CA CYS A 18 -7.53 -8.55 0.90
C CYS A 18 -8.59 -7.47 0.66
N VAL A 19 -9.24 -7.52 -0.48
CA VAL A 19 -10.27 -6.58 -0.90
C VAL A 19 -11.59 -7.31 -1.04
N GLY A 20 -12.62 -6.78 -0.39
CA GLY A 20 -14.00 -7.23 -0.56
C GLY A 20 -14.59 -6.65 -1.84
N LEU A 21 -15.18 -7.50 -2.66
CA LEU A 21 -15.89 -7.06 -3.86
C LEU A 21 -17.37 -7.37 -3.73
N VAL A 22 -18.20 -6.35 -3.86
CA VAL A 22 -19.65 -6.45 -3.91
C VAL A 22 -20.09 -6.10 -5.33
N THR A 23 -20.29 -7.12 -6.14
CA THR A 23 -20.66 -7.00 -7.56
C THR A 23 -21.22 -8.32 -8.09
N SER A 24 -21.71 -8.32 -9.32
CA SER A 24 -22.17 -9.57 -9.96
C SER A 24 -20.98 -10.44 -10.41
N LYS A 25 -21.12 -11.75 -10.25
CA LYS A 25 -20.07 -12.72 -10.62
C LYS A 25 -19.73 -12.72 -12.11
N THR A 26 -20.70 -12.42 -12.97
CA THR A 26 -20.58 -12.43 -14.43
C THR A 26 -20.46 -11.03 -15.03
N GLY A 27 -20.41 -9.98 -14.18
CA GLY A 27 -20.42 -8.60 -14.63
C GLY A 27 -19.06 -8.12 -15.15
N ALA A 28 -19.10 -7.19 -16.11
CA ALA A 28 -17.90 -6.53 -16.65
C ALA A 28 -17.10 -5.84 -15.55
N ALA A 29 -17.75 -5.26 -14.54
CA ALA A 29 -17.10 -4.59 -13.42
C ALA A 29 -16.10 -5.48 -12.68
N LEU A 30 -16.43 -6.76 -12.46
CA LEU A 30 -15.50 -7.71 -11.84
C LEU A 30 -14.27 -7.91 -12.70
N GLN A 31 -14.45 -8.12 -14.01
CA GLN A 31 -13.34 -8.32 -14.94
C GLN A 31 -12.44 -7.08 -15.04
N ASP A 32 -13.03 -5.90 -15.06
CA ASP A 32 -12.31 -4.64 -15.08
C ASP A 32 -11.42 -4.47 -13.84
N ILE A 33 -11.95 -4.73 -12.65
CA ILE A 33 -11.18 -4.68 -11.41
C ILE A 33 -10.05 -5.70 -11.43
N LEU A 34 -10.32 -6.95 -11.82
CA LEU A 34 -9.32 -8.02 -11.86
C LEU A 34 -8.20 -7.71 -12.86
N ASN A 35 -8.54 -7.22 -14.07
CA ASN A 35 -7.57 -6.87 -15.10
C ASN A 35 -6.60 -5.75 -14.63
N VAL A 36 -7.15 -4.70 -14.02
CA VAL A 36 -6.34 -3.61 -13.46
C VAL A 36 -5.45 -4.13 -12.34
N THR A 37 -6.00 -4.91 -11.43
CA THR A 37 -5.26 -5.41 -10.26
C THR A 37 -4.17 -6.38 -10.67
N GLN A 38 -4.43 -7.29 -11.60
CA GLN A 38 -3.43 -8.25 -12.07
C GLN A 38 -2.17 -7.54 -12.59
N ARG A 39 -2.36 -6.38 -13.22
CA ARG A 39 -1.25 -5.57 -13.75
C ARG A 39 -0.56 -4.73 -12.65
N ARG A 40 -1.34 -4.10 -11.74
CA ARG A 40 -0.82 -3.13 -10.76
C ARG A 40 -0.37 -3.76 -9.46
N TYR A 41 -1.16 -4.72 -8.95
CA TYR A 41 -0.98 -5.29 -7.62
C TYR A 41 -1.34 -6.78 -7.59
N PRO A 42 -0.57 -7.65 -8.26
CA PRO A 42 -0.92 -9.06 -8.50
C PRO A 42 -0.98 -9.92 -7.22
N ILE A 43 -0.48 -9.41 -6.10
CA ILE A 43 -0.52 -10.12 -4.79
C ILE A 43 -1.82 -9.88 -4.01
N ALA A 44 -2.72 -9.01 -4.50
CA ALA A 44 -3.99 -8.75 -3.84
C ALA A 44 -4.86 -10.02 -3.83
N ARG A 45 -5.50 -10.26 -2.70
CA ARG A 45 -6.53 -11.29 -2.56
C ARG A 45 -7.91 -10.64 -2.64
N PHE A 46 -8.85 -11.32 -3.26
CA PHE A 46 -10.22 -10.85 -3.36
C PHE A 46 -11.18 -11.79 -2.64
N LEU A 47 -12.12 -11.18 -1.94
CA LEU A 47 -13.27 -11.88 -1.39
C LEU A 47 -14.52 -11.36 -2.10
N LEU A 48 -14.98 -12.09 -3.13
CA LEU A 48 -16.18 -11.74 -3.87
C LEU A 48 -17.42 -12.13 -3.09
N TYR A 49 -18.28 -11.15 -2.85
CA TYR A 49 -19.66 -11.36 -2.47
C TYR A 49 -20.54 -11.08 -3.69
N SER A 50 -20.96 -12.16 -4.35
CA SER A 50 -21.76 -12.04 -5.57
C SER A 50 -23.18 -11.62 -5.24
N VAL A 51 -23.62 -10.49 -5.81
CA VAL A 51 -24.96 -9.92 -5.63
C VAL A 51 -25.58 -9.59 -6.99
N THR A 52 -26.88 -9.51 -7.02
CA THR A 52 -27.59 -8.80 -8.08
C THR A 52 -27.33 -7.31 -7.93
N VAL A 53 -27.02 -6.61 -9.04
CA VAL A 53 -26.72 -5.17 -9.05
C VAL A 53 -27.81 -4.34 -9.72
N GLN A 54 -28.95 -4.96 -10.02
CA GLN A 54 -30.14 -4.35 -10.64
C GLN A 54 -31.39 -5.06 -10.17
N GLY A 55 -32.52 -4.37 -10.20
CA GLY A 55 -33.82 -4.90 -9.76
C GLY A 55 -34.08 -4.69 -8.25
N ASN A 56 -35.33 -5.01 -7.84
CA ASN A 56 -35.82 -4.68 -6.50
C ASN A 56 -35.12 -5.43 -5.35
N GLU A 57 -34.62 -6.62 -5.60
CA GLU A 57 -33.95 -7.46 -4.60
C GLU A 57 -32.48 -7.08 -4.41
N ALA A 58 -31.91 -6.25 -5.28
CA ALA A 58 -30.49 -5.92 -5.24
C ALA A 58 -30.10 -5.09 -3.99
N ALA A 59 -30.94 -4.17 -3.55
CA ALA A 59 -30.61 -3.30 -2.44
C ALA A 59 -30.38 -4.06 -1.11
N PRO A 60 -31.26 -4.97 -0.66
CA PRO A 60 -31.00 -5.77 0.54
C PRO A 60 -29.81 -6.72 0.39
N GLU A 61 -29.57 -7.29 -0.80
CA GLU A 61 -28.41 -8.12 -1.05
C GLU A 61 -27.10 -7.36 -0.89
N ILE A 62 -27.01 -6.15 -1.50
CA ILE A 62 -25.82 -5.29 -1.40
C ILE A 62 -25.56 -4.86 0.04
N ALA A 63 -26.59 -4.39 0.76
CA ALA A 63 -26.46 -3.98 2.15
C ALA A 63 -25.99 -5.14 3.06
N ASN A 64 -26.53 -6.33 2.85
CA ASN A 64 -26.13 -7.55 3.57
C ASN A 64 -24.69 -7.95 3.20
N ALA A 65 -24.29 -7.83 1.93
CA ALA A 65 -22.94 -8.12 1.47
C ALA A 65 -21.90 -7.20 2.15
N ILE A 66 -22.14 -5.90 2.19
CA ILE A 66 -21.28 -4.93 2.89
C ILE A 66 -21.15 -5.34 4.37
N THR A 67 -22.27 -5.56 5.04
CA THR A 67 -22.30 -5.92 6.46
C THR A 67 -21.56 -7.23 6.75
N ARG A 68 -21.70 -8.24 5.90
CA ARG A 68 -21.02 -9.52 6.07
C ARG A 68 -19.52 -9.45 5.83
N LEU A 69 -19.08 -8.68 4.83
CA LEU A 69 -17.66 -8.45 4.55
C LEU A 69 -17.00 -7.71 5.72
N ASP A 70 -17.67 -6.67 6.25
CA ASP A 70 -17.19 -5.91 7.39
C ASP A 70 -17.08 -6.78 8.65
N LYS A 71 -18.16 -7.44 9.06
CA LYS A 71 -18.17 -8.33 10.23
C LYS A 71 -17.19 -9.49 10.12
N GLY A 72 -16.87 -9.92 8.91
CA GLY A 72 -15.91 -11.00 8.64
C GLY A 72 -14.47 -10.63 9.01
N GLY A 73 -14.13 -9.35 9.09
CA GLY A 73 -12.81 -8.82 9.50
C GLY A 73 -11.63 -9.24 8.63
N ARG A 74 -11.89 -9.83 7.46
CA ARG A 74 -10.86 -10.38 6.57
C ARG A 74 -10.44 -9.44 5.45
N VAL A 75 -11.25 -8.42 5.19
CA VAL A 75 -11.03 -7.46 4.11
C VAL A 75 -10.55 -6.12 4.66
N ALA A 76 -9.62 -5.50 3.97
CA ALA A 76 -9.05 -4.21 4.35
C ALA A 76 -9.82 -3.02 3.73
N VAL A 77 -10.57 -3.27 2.66
CA VAL A 77 -11.42 -2.31 1.96
C VAL A 77 -12.51 -3.07 1.20
N ILE A 78 -13.66 -2.46 1.04
CA ILE A 78 -14.81 -3.02 0.30
C ILE A 78 -15.05 -2.13 -0.91
N ILE A 79 -15.07 -2.72 -2.11
CA ILE A 79 -15.46 -2.05 -3.35
C ILE A 79 -16.86 -2.52 -3.74
N VAL A 80 -17.80 -1.59 -3.82
CA VAL A 80 -19.13 -1.82 -4.38
C VAL A 80 -19.10 -1.35 -5.83
N ALA A 81 -19.22 -2.28 -6.75
CA ALA A 81 -19.05 -1.97 -8.16
C ALA A 81 -20.23 -2.47 -9.01
N ARG A 82 -20.54 -1.68 -10.04
CA ARG A 82 -21.49 -2.04 -11.07
C ARG A 82 -20.85 -1.87 -12.45
N GLY A 83 -21.15 -2.77 -13.35
CA GLY A 83 -20.80 -2.65 -14.77
C GLY A 83 -21.68 -1.65 -15.49
N GLY A 84 -21.45 -1.43 -16.77
CA GLY A 84 -22.31 -0.62 -17.62
C GLY A 84 -23.77 -1.10 -17.61
N GLY A 85 -24.70 -0.15 -17.70
CA GLY A 85 -26.15 -0.40 -17.70
C GLY A 85 -26.90 0.92 -17.77
N SER A 86 -28.23 0.88 -17.77
CA SER A 86 -29.08 2.07 -17.87
C SER A 86 -29.01 2.94 -16.60
N ARG A 87 -29.41 4.22 -16.71
CA ARG A 87 -29.54 5.12 -15.54
C ARG A 87 -30.53 4.59 -14.50
N GLU A 88 -31.55 3.87 -14.95
CA GLU A 88 -32.58 3.28 -14.10
C GLU A 88 -31.97 2.25 -13.12
N ASP A 89 -30.94 1.53 -13.53
CA ASP A 89 -30.25 0.57 -12.67
C ASP A 89 -29.44 1.22 -11.54
N LEU A 90 -29.10 2.52 -11.65
CA LEU A 90 -28.42 3.26 -10.57
C LEU A 90 -29.35 3.57 -9.40
N CYS A 91 -30.68 3.58 -9.63
CA CYS A 91 -31.65 3.87 -8.58
C CYS A 91 -31.54 2.91 -7.38
N VAL A 92 -31.05 1.69 -7.60
CA VAL A 92 -30.80 0.72 -6.52
C VAL A 92 -29.81 1.26 -5.47
N PHE A 93 -28.77 1.96 -5.90
CA PHE A 93 -27.72 2.53 -5.02
C PHE A 93 -28.16 3.83 -4.30
N ASN A 94 -29.37 4.29 -4.57
CA ASN A 94 -30.03 5.35 -3.81
C ASN A 94 -30.84 4.82 -2.61
N ASN A 95 -30.82 3.50 -2.39
CA ASN A 95 -31.56 2.88 -1.30
C ASN A 95 -30.91 3.18 0.04
N GLU A 96 -31.72 3.59 1.01
CA GLU A 96 -31.28 3.92 2.39
C GLU A 96 -30.58 2.76 3.08
N SER A 97 -30.99 1.52 2.84
CA SER A 97 -30.38 0.35 3.46
C SER A 97 -28.90 0.17 3.07
N ILE A 98 -28.54 0.47 1.82
CA ILE A 98 -27.15 0.43 1.32
C ILE A 98 -26.36 1.56 1.96
N ALA A 99 -26.90 2.78 1.99
CA ALA A 99 -26.26 3.94 2.59
C ALA A 99 -25.94 3.69 4.07
N ARG A 100 -26.91 3.20 4.84
CA ARG A 100 -26.73 2.87 6.25
C ARG A 100 -25.72 1.74 6.48
N ALA A 101 -25.72 0.72 5.63
CA ALA A 101 -24.74 -0.37 5.70
C ALA A 101 -23.31 0.13 5.42
N ALA A 102 -23.14 1.01 4.43
CA ALA A 102 -21.85 1.62 4.11
C ALA A 102 -21.36 2.54 5.26
N PHE A 103 -22.24 3.36 5.81
CA PHE A 103 -21.93 4.25 6.93
C PHE A 103 -21.55 3.50 8.20
N ALA A 104 -22.29 2.42 8.53
CA ALA A 104 -22.04 1.61 9.73
C ALA A 104 -20.84 0.69 9.62
N SER A 105 -20.29 0.49 8.41
CA SER A 105 -19.11 -0.34 8.19
C SER A 105 -17.89 0.26 8.88
N SER A 106 -17.12 -0.55 9.60
CA SER A 106 -15.81 -0.19 10.14
C SER A 106 -14.71 -0.26 9.08
N THR A 107 -14.91 -1.11 8.06
CA THR A 107 -14.05 -1.26 6.89
C THR A 107 -14.34 -0.16 5.89
N PRO A 108 -13.33 0.53 5.33
CA PRO A 108 -13.54 1.54 4.29
C PRO A 108 -14.32 1.00 3.08
N VAL A 109 -15.31 1.76 2.62
CA VAL A 109 -16.16 1.42 1.47
C VAL A 109 -15.87 2.35 0.31
N VAL A 110 -15.60 1.78 -0.86
CA VAL A 110 -15.40 2.50 -2.12
C VAL A 110 -16.60 2.25 -3.03
N SER A 111 -17.23 3.33 -3.49
CA SER A 111 -18.29 3.27 -4.49
C SER A 111 -17.71 3.39 -5.90
N ALA A 112 -18.06 2.44 -6.76
CA ALA A 112 -17.72 2.41 -8.19
C ALA A 112 -18.94 2.05 -9.04
N VAL A 113 -20.05 2.75 -8.81
CA VAL A 113 -21.35 2.39 -9.38
C VAL A 113 -21.84 3.38 -10.43
N GLY A 114 -21.45 4.66 -10.33
CA GLY A 114 -21.87 5.74 -11.23
C GLY A 114 -20.76 6.24 -12.14
N HIS A 115 -21.12 6.79 -13.31
CA HIS A 115 -20.21 7.51 -14.19
C HIS A 115 -19.98 8.95 -13.67
N GLU A 116 -19.13 9.74 -14.34
CA GLU A 116 -18.72 11.08 -13.89
C GLU A 116 -19.88 12.02 -13.55
N ILE A 117 -20.98 11.94 -14.30
CA ILE A 117 -22.14 12.82 -14.16
C ILE A 117 -23.30 12.23 -13.35
N ASP A 118 -23.29 10.95 -13.06
CA ASP A 118 -24.38 10.26 -12.37
C ASP A 118 -23.94 9.90 -10.94
N PHE A 119 -24.57 10.52 -9.96
CA PHE A 119 -24.29 10.29 -8.55
C PHE A 119 -25.41 9.49 -7.90
N SER A 120 -25.04 8.53 -7.09
CA SER A 120 -25.93 7.81 -6.18
C SER A 120 -25.75 8.25 -4.74
N ILE A 121 -26.72 7.94 -3.88
CA ILE A 121 -26.58 8.19 -2.42
C ILE A 121 -25.37 7.44 -1.87
N LEU A 122 -25.10 6.24 -2.35
CA LEU A 122 -23.90 5.50 -1.94
C LEU A 122 -22.60 6.27 -2.24
N ASP A 123 -22.52 7.00 -3.34
CA ASP A 123 -21.32 7.79 -3.70
C ASP A 123 -21.03 8.90 -2.68
N PHE A 124 -22.08 9.47 -2.06
CA PHE A 124 -21.91 10.49 -1.02
C PHE A 124 -21.54 9.89 0.33
N VAL A 125 -22.06 8.70 0.65
CA VAL A 125 -21.83 8.02 1.95
C VAL A 125 -20.50 7.26 1.96
N ALA A 126 -20.10 6.69 0.84
CA ALA A 126 -18.84 5.93 0.73
C ALA A 126 -17.62 6.77 1.12
N ASP A 127 -16.61 6.11 1.64
CA ASP A 127 -15.35 6.76 2.05
C ASP A 127 -14.59 7.34 0.84
N LEU A 128 -14.68 6.66 -0.30
CA LEU A 128 -14.16 7.14 -1.58
C LEU A 128 -15.14 6.80 -2.71
N ARG A 129 -15.26 7.73 -3.67
CA ARG A 129 -15.97 7.52 -4.93
C ARG A 129 -14.97 7.32 -6.07
N ALA A 130 -15.24 6.35 -6.92
CA ALA A 130 -14.56 6.16 -8.19
C ALA A 130 -15.57 6.22 -9.35
N PRO A 131 -15.23 6.86 -10.48
CA PRO A 131 -16.15 7.00 -11.61
C PRO A 131 -16.36 5.69 -12.38
N THR A 132 -15.49 4.70 -12.21
CA THR A 132 -15.57 3.39 -12.85
C THR A 132 -14.99 2.30 -11.96
N PRO A 133 -15.34 1.01 -12.18
CA PRO A 133 -14.72 -0.11 -11.50
C PRO A 133 -13.20 -0.17 -11.68
N SER A 134 -12.70 0.14 -12.88
CA SER A 134 -11.27 0.22 -13.16
C SER A 134 -10.60 1.32 -12.34
N ALA A 135 -11.19 2.51 -12.27
CA ALA A 135 -10.68 3.62 -11.46
C ALA A 135 -10.69 3.28 -9.97
N ALA A 136 -11.71 2.55 -9.48
CA ALA A 136 -11.72 2.08 -8.10
C ALA A 136 -10.54 1.14 -7.81
N ALA A 137 -10.26 0.23 -8.73
CA ALA A 137 -9.09 -0.64 -8.60
C ALA A 137 -7.79 0.15 -8.58
N GLU A 138 -7.64 1.17 -9.43
CA GLU A 138 -6.45 2.03 -9.45
C GLU A 138 -6.27 2.86 -8.17
N LEU A 139 -7.37 3.35 -7.59
CA LEU A 139 -7.33 4.14 -6.35
C LEU A 139 -7.06 3.29 -5.11
N VAL A 140 -7.53 2.04 -5.11
CA VAL A 140 -7.37 1.10 -3.99
C VAL A 140 -6.06 0.34 -4.05
N MET A 141 -5.57 0.02 -5.27
CA MET A 141 -4.38 -0.81 -5.45
C MET A 141 -3.14 0.06 -5.70
N PRO A 142 -2.08 -0.10 -4.89
CA PRO A 142 -0.81 0.56 -5.15
C PRO A 142 -0.19 0.08 -6.47
N ASP A 143 0.66 0.91 -7.05
CA ASP A 143 1.48 0.51 -8.19
C ASP A 143 2.74 -0.22 -7.69
N MET A 144 2.69 -1.55 -7.70
CA MET A 144 3.77 -2.42 -7.20
C MET A 144 5.10 -2.16 -7.94
N GLU A 145 5.04 -1.87 -9.24
CA GLU A 145 6.27 -1.57 -9.97
C GLU A 145 6.88 -0.23 -9.55
N ALA A 146 6.04 0.78 -9.31
CA ALA A 146 6.50 2.07 -8.80
C ALA A 146 7.13 1.92 -7.42
N GLU A 147 6.48 1.18 -6.51
CA GLU A 147 7.01 0.88 -5.17
C GLU A 147 8.36 0.13 -5.24
N LEU A 148 8.45 -0.89 -6.09
CA LEU A 148 9.70 -1.63 -6.29
C LEU A 148 10.81 -0.76 -6.89
N ARG A 149 10.48 0.16 -7.82
CA ARG A 149 11.44 1.13 -8.36
C ARG A 149 11.96 2.05 -7.26
N GLU A 150 11.10 2.52 -6.38
CA GLU A 150 11.47 3.41 -5.26
C GLU A 150 12.37 2.69 -4.25
N ILE A 151 12.04 1.45 -3.90
CA ILE A 151 12.87 0.61 -3.04
C ILE A 151 14.26 0.40 -3.66
N ARG A 152 14.33 0.06 -4.95
CA ARG A 152 15.60 -0.13 -5.66
C ARG A 152 16.43 1.16 -5.70
N ARG A 153 15.78 2.31 -5.94
CA ARG A 153 16.44 3.61 -5.92
C ARG A 153 17.01 3.93 -4.53
N SER A 154 16.22 3.74 -3.49
CA SER A 154 16.66 3.95 -2.11
C SER A 154 17.81 3.04 -1.74
N TYR A 155 17.76 1.76 -2.12
CA TYR A 155 18.86 0.81 -1.94
C TYR A 155 20.14 1.27 -2.65
N SER A 156 20.03 1.68 -3.92
CA SER A 156 21.18 2.19 -4.69
C SER A 156 21.80 3.43 -4.03
N ASN A 157 20.97 4.35 -3.54
CA ASN A 157 21.44 5.55 -2.86
C ASN A 157 22.18 5.21 -1.55
N ILE A 158 21.64 4.27 -0.76
CA ILE A 158 22.30 3.77 0.46
C ILE A 158 23.67 3.16 0.13
N CYS A 159 23.74 2.31 -0.90
CA CYS A 159 24.99 1.71 -1.32
C CYS A 159 26.05 2.75 -1.75
N LYS A 160 25.62 3.75 -2.52
CA LYS A 160 26.51 4.85 -2.94
C LYS A 160 27.02 5.66 -1.75
N GLU A 161 26.14 5.98 -0.81
CA GLU A 161 26.52 6.74 0.38
C GLU A 161 27.52 5.96 1.24
N ILE A 162 27.31 4.64 1.41
CA ILE A 162 28.25 3.78 2.12
C ILE A 162 29.61 3.75 1.40
N GLN A 163 29.60 3.59 0.06
CA GLN A 163 30.84 3.60 -0.73
C GLN A 163 31.58 4.92 -0.60
N ASN A 164 30.87 6.03 -0.69
CA ASN A 164 31.48 7.38 -0.52
C ASN A 164 32.09 7.54 0.88
N ARG A 165 31.40 7.10 1.93
CA ARG A 165 31.94 7.16 3.30
C ARG A 165 33.16 6.27 3.47
N LEU A 166 33.11 5.06 2.92
CA LEU A 166 34.28 4.17 2.93
C LEU A 166 35.48 4.77 2.21
N GLN A 167 35.24 5.38 1.02
CA GLN A 167 36.30 6.04 0.27
C GLN A 167 36.90 7.23 1.02
N LEU A 168 36.05 8.03 1.69
CA LEU A 168 36.52 9.10 2.55
C LEU A 168 37.36 8.60 3.73
N CYS A 169 36.91 7.52 4.37
CA CYS A 169 37.68 6.90 5.46
C CYS A 169 39.01 6.33 4.95
N TYR A 170 38.99 5.66 3.79
CA TYR A 170 40.19 5.13 3.17
C TYR A 170 41.20 6.25 2.80
N ASN A 171 40.70 7.34 2.19
CA ASN A 171 41.53 8.49 1.87
C ASN A 171 42.13 9.12 3.14
N ARG A 172 41.33 9.26 4.21
CA ARG A 172 41.83 9.76 5.51
C ARG A 172 42.92 8.87 6.09
N VAL A 173 42.75 7.56 6.06
CA VAL A 173 43.78 6.61 6.54
C VAL A 173 45.05 6.77 5.69
N ARG A 174 44.92 6.82 4.37
CA ARG A 174 46.04 6.99 3.45
C ARG A 174 46.77 8.33 3.66
N ASP A 175 46.01 9.41 3.89
CA ASP A 175 46.59 10.73 4.16
C ASP A 175 47.34 10.77 5.50
N ILE A 176 46.85 10.05 6.50
CA ILE A 176 47.53 9.85 7.78
C ILE A 176 48.81 9.02 7.58
N GLU A 177 48.75 7.93 6.79
CA GLU A 177 49.93 7.10 6.49
C GLU A 177 50.99 7.86 5.70
N ALA A 178 50.57 8.75 4.77
CA ALA A 178 51.45 9.58 3.97
C ALA A 178 52.01 10.81 4.71
N ALA A 179 51.47 11.15 5.87
CA ALA A 179 51.92 12.31 6.65
C ALA A 179 53.35 12.07 7.17
N PRO A 180 54.33 12.99 6.86
CA PRO A 180 55.71 12.83 7.28
C PRO A 180 55.88 12.79 8.79
N GLN A 181 54.89 13.25 9.53
CA GLN A 181 54.82 13.15 11.00
C GLN A 181 54.61 11.73 11.54
N LEU A 182 54.12 10.81 10.74
CA LEU A 182 53.97 9.40 11.12
C LEU A 182 55.31 8.63 11.07
N ALA A 183 56.27 9.08 10.27
CA ALA A 183 57.65 8.54 10.35
C ALA A 183 58.30 8.89 11.70
N ALA A 184 57.91 10.01 12.31
CA ALA A 184 58.30 10.40 13.67
C ALA A 184 57.44 9.73 14.76
N ALA A 185 56.24 9.28 14.41
CA ALA A 185 55.24 8.71 15.32
C ALA A 185 55.43 7.19 15.59
N ARG A 186 56.57 6.61 15.21
CA ARG A 186 56.95 5.26 15.72
C ARG A 186 57.09 5.19 17.25
N SER A 187 56.91 6.35 17.93
CA SER A 187 56.88 6.46 19.39
C SER A 187 55.44 6.76 19.95
N LEU A 188 54.41 6.70 19.11
CA LEU A 188 53.04 6.84 19.64
C LEU A 188 52.76 5.69 20.63
N PRO A 189 52.22 6.00 21.83
CA PRO A 189 51.91 4.98 22.82
C PRO A 189 50.97 3.94 22.22
N LEU A 190 51.22 2.67 22.45
CA LEU A 190 50.40 1.51 22.02
C LEU A 190 48.90 1.72 22.31
N GLY A 191 48.58 2.55 23.32
CA GLY A 191 47.20 2.93 23.65
C GLY A 191 46.43 3.67 22.55
N LEU A 192 47.12 4.52 21.76
CA LEU A 192 46.50 5.29 20.67
C LEU A 192 46.19 4.38 19.46
N LEU A 193 47.06 3.40 19.18
CA LEU A 193 46.81 2.39 18.16
C LEU A 193 45.63 1.48 18.55
N ARG A 194 45.50 1.16 19.84
CA ARG A 194 44.39 0.37 20.37
C ARG A 194 43.06 1.14 20.25
N GLU A 195 43.07 2.42 20.63
CA GLU A 195 41.87 3.28 20.51
C GLU A 195 41.39 3.45 19.03
N LEU A 196 42.35 3.59 18.09
CA LEU A 196 42.05 3.63 16.64
C LEU A 196 41.50 2.28 16.14
N SER A 197 42.06 1.16 16.62
CA SER A 197 41.55 -0.19 16.30
C SER A 197 40.13 -0.39 16.84
N GLU A 198 39.87 -0.01 18.10
CA GLU A 198 38.56 -0.13 18.73
C GLU A 198 37.51 0.74 18.02
N LYS A 199 37.86 1.95 17.61
CA LYS A 199 36.98 2.82 16.82
C LYS A 199 36.72 2.28 15.41
N ALA A 200 37.73 1.70 14.77
CA ALA A 200 37.59 1.05 13.47
C ALA A 200 36.67 -0.19 13.55
N ASP A 201 36.83 -1.01 14.60
CA ASP A 201 36.00 -2.20 14.82
C ASP A 201 34.56 -1.82 15.20
N ALA A 202 34.36 -0.78 16.02
CA ALA A 202 33.05 -0.25 16.33
C ALA A 202 32.33 0.31 15.07
N ALA A 203 33.07 1.02 14.19
CA ALA A 203 32.55 1.50 12.92
C ALA A 203 32.16 0.35 11.99
N ARG A 204 32.96 -0.72 11.91
CA ARG A 204 32.63 -1.93 11.14
C ARG A 204 31.39 -2.63 11.71
N ALA A 205 31.30 -2.78 13.01
CA ALA A 205 30.15 -3.41 13.66
C ALA A 205 28.86 -2.62 13.43
N ALA A 206 28.91 -1.28 13.55
CA ALA A 206 27.79 -0.41 13.25
C ALA A 206 27.35 -0.47 11.77
N MET A 207 28.30 -0.60 10.85
CA MET A 207 28.04 -0.75 9.42
C MET A 207 27.40 -2.11 9.12
N HIS A 208 27.91 -3.21 9.71
CA HIS A 208 27.31 -4.54 9.57
C HIS A 208 25.88 -4.56 10.12
N GLY A 209 25.65 -3.98 11.30
CA GLY A 209 24.30 -3.90 11.87
C GLY A 209 23.31 -3.12 10.99
N LYS A 210 23.74 -2.02 10.36
CA LYS A 210 22.92 -1.27 9.41
C LYS A 210 22.65 -2.03 8.11
N MET A 211 23.66 -2.77 7.62
CA MET A 211 23.51 -3.62 6.44
C MET A 211 22.54 -4.79 6.71
N ASP A 212 22.66 -5.45 7.86
CA ASP A 212 21.80 -6.58 8.21
C ASP A 212 20.35 -6.12 8.46
N ALA A 213 20.15 -4.95 9.08
CA ALA A 213 18.84 -4.35 9.21
C ALA A 213 18.23 -3.95 7.84
N ALA A 214 19.05 -3.48 6.89
CA ALA A 214 18.61 -3.20 5.52
C ALA A 214 18.28 -4.50 4.76
N LYS A 215 19.11 -5.55 4.88
CA LYS A 215 18.82 -6.88 4.30
C LYS A 215 17.55 -7.50 4.90
N GLY A 216 17.35 -7.37 6.20
CA GLY A 216 16.13 -7.84 6.87
C GLY A 216 14.88 -7.17 6.35
N ARG A 217 14.91 -5.85 6.10
CA ARG A 217 13.79 -5.12 5.49
C ARG A 217 13.52 -5.56 4.06
N VAL A 218 14.56 -5.76 3.26
CA VAL A 218 14.43 -6.26 1.88
C VAL A 218 13.90 -7.70 1.86
N ALA A 219 14.40 -8.57 2.75
CA ALA A 219 13.90 -9.94 2.88
C ALA A 219 12.44 -9.98 3.34
N HIS A 220 12.06 -9.12 4.28
CA HIS A 220 10.67 -9.01 4.73
C HIS A 220 9.74 -8.50 3.61
N ALA A 221 10.18 -7.51 2.84
CA ALA A 221 9.46 -7.04 1.66
C ALA A 221 9.35 -8.13 0.59
N ALA A 222 10.41 -8.90 0.36
CA ALA A 222 10.40 -10.02 -0.59
C ALA A 222 9.45 -11.16 -0.15
N MET A 223 9.37 -11.47 1.15
CA MET A 223 8.39 -12.45 1.67
C MET A 223 6.95 -11.96 1.52
N LEU A 224 6.71 -10.67 1.63
CA LEU A 224 5.39 -10.08 1.41
C LEU A 224 4.99 -10.07 -0.08
N CYS A 225 5.96 -10.14 -0.99
CA CYS A 225 5.75 -10.18 -2.44
C CYS A 225 5.69 -11.61 -3.01
N GLY A 226 6.05 -12.65 -2.24
CA GLY A 226 6.16 -14.03 -2.71
C GLY A 226 5.12 -15.01 -2.13
N SER A 227 4.10 -14.49 -1.44
CA SER A 227 3.01 -15.31 -0.85
C SER A 227 1.63 -15.04 -1.48
#